data_f19f57ec81fd64e6d7e9c4569f6f639e
#
_entry.id   f19f57ec81fd64e6d7e9c4569f6f639e
#
_cell.length_a   1.000
_cell.length_b   1.000
_cell.length_c   1.000
_cell.angle_alpha   90.00
_cell.angle_beta   90.00
_cell.angle_gamma   90.00
#
_symmetry.space_group_name_H-M   'P 1'
#
loop_
_entity.id
_entity.type
_entity.pdbx_description
1 polymer ?
#
loop_
_entity_poly.entity_id
_entity_poly.type
_entity_poly.pdbx_seq_one_letter_code
_entity_poly.pdbx_strand_id
1 'polypeptide(L)'
;MKAGYIRLTAFAVYAISFFMPAARLADDASRNALLGWQCAWAATLIGMRELAFFFRGGFYAKELLLPASGLLNLLFIAVCVLSFWPRMTRARLVLGVLMLPCIAATWGFFWISGTKPLAGHFAWVAACVLVVVPDWLVEPRRRRKTDAEAADGSGGLPAAF
;
A
#
# COMPACT_ATOMS: atom_id res chain seq x y z
N MET A 1 -6.83 13.07 -16.11
CA MET A 1 -5.38 12.91 -15.84
C MET A 1 -4.96 11.50 -16.25
N LYS A 2 -3.79 11.33 -16.88
CA LYS A 2 -3.29 10.00 -17.27
C LYS A 2 -2.83 9.26 -16.00
N ALA A 3 -3.20 7.99 -15.87
CA ALA A 3 -2.88 7.14 -14.70
C ALA A 3 -1.37 7.12 -14.35
N GLY A 4 -0.51 7.29 -15.34
CA GLY A 4 0.94 7.38 -15.14
C GLY A 4 1.38 8.56 -14.28
N TYR A 5 0.76 9.74 -14.43
CA TYR A 5 1.10 10.90 -13.60
C TYR A 5 0.74 10.70 -12.14
N ILE A 6 -0.41 10.07 -11.85
CA ILE A 6 -0.81 9.79 -10.46
C ILE A 6 0.20 8.85 -9.80
N ARG A 7 0.65 7.82 -10.50
CA ARG A 7 1.64 6.87 -9.97
C ARG A 7 3.02 7.50 -9.78
N LEU A 8 3.43 8.35 -10.72
CA LEU A 8 4.68 9.10 -10.59
C LEU A 8 4.63 10.04 -9.38
N THR A 9 3.51 10.74 -9.19
CA THR A 9 3.28 11.57 -8.01
C THR A 9 3.32 10.75 -6.73
N ALA A 10 2.65 9.59 -6.70
CA ALA A 10 2.67 8.69 -5.56
C ALA A 10 4.11 8.24 -5.21
N PHE A 11 4.89 7.88 -6.22
CA PHE A 11 6.29 7.51 -6.03
C PHE A 11 7.13 8.68 -5.49
N ALA A 12 6.96 9.88 -6.04
CA ALA A 12 7.67 11.07 -5.56
C ALA A 12 7.32 11.40 -4.10
N VAL A 13 6.03 11.38 -3.74
CA VAL A 13 5.56 11.58 -2.36
C VAL A 13 6.13 10.52 -1.43
N TYR A 14 6.15 9.26 -1.86
CA TYR A 14 6.76 8.15 -1.10
C TYR A 14 8.24 8.42 -0.84
N ALA A 15 9.01 8.75 -1.88
CA ALA A 15 10.44 9.04 -1.75
C ALA A 15 10.70 10.22 -0.80
N ILE A 16 9.93 11.30 -0.92
CA ILE A 16 10.05 12.47 -0.04
C ILE A 16 9.73 12.10 1.41
N SER A 17 8.73 11.24 1.66
CA SER A 17 8.34 10.83 3.00
C SER A 17 9.47 10.17 3.81
N PHE A 18 10.45 9.56 3.13
CA PHE A 18 11.63 8.96 3.77
C PHE A 18 12.54 9.99 4.45
N PHE A 19 12.56 11.21 3.96
CA PHE A 19 13.37 12.30 4.51
C PHE A 19 12.59 13.19 5.49
N MET A 20 11.29 12.97 5.62
CA MET A 20 10.44 13.72 6.55
C MET A 20 10.40 13.06 7.94
N PRO A 21 10.19 13.85 9.01
CA PRO A 21 9.89 13.30 10.33
C PRO A 21 8.62 12.43 10.26
N ALA A 22 8.74 11.14 10.58
CA ALA A 22 7.65 10.19 10.43
C ALA A 22 7.02 9.76 11.76
N ALA A 23 7.80 9.64 12.82
CA ALA A 23 7.32 9.20 14.12
C ALA A 23 8.09 9.84 15.27
N ARG A 24 7.43 9.94 16.43
CA ARG A 24 8.06 10.33 17.70
C ARG A 24 7.73 9.28 18.75
N LEU A 25 8.76 8.70 19.35
CA LEU A 25 8.61 7.73 20.43
C LEU A 25 8.03 8.41 21.69
N ALA A 26 7.18 7.68 22.42
CA ALA A 26 6.52 8.21 23.63
C ALA A 26 7.51 8.54 24.74
N ASP A 27 8.55 7.70 24.89
CA ASP A 27 9.51 7.76 26.00
C ASP A 27 10.79 8.54 25.67
N ASP A 28 10.88 9.15 24.48
CA ASP A 28 12.07 9.89 24.09
C ASP A 28 12.06 11.31 24.65
N ALA A 29 12.72 11.48 25.80
CA ALA A 29 12.94 12.78 26.43
C ALA A 29 13.71 13.76 25.54
N SER A 30 14.44 13.27 24.54
CA SER A 30 15.26 14.08 23.61
C SER A 30 14.41 14.84 22.60
N ARG A 31 13.10 14.56 22.49
CA ARG A 31 12.18 15.12 21.48
C ARG A 31 12.60 14.84 20.03
N ASN A 32 13.53 13.94 19.81
CA ASN A 32 13.98 13.59 18.46
C ASN A 32 12.88 12.85 17.69
N ALA A 33 12.63 13.30 16.48
CA ALA A 33 11.72 12.61 15.58
C ALA A 33 12.51 11.62 14.71
N LEU A 34 12.00 10.40 14.57
CA LEU A 34 12.53 9.43 13.62
C LEU A 34 12.14 9.86 12.21
N LEU A 35 13.11 9.80 11.29
CA LEU A 35 12.87 10.02 9.86
C LEU A 35 12.18 8.80 9.24
N GLY A 36 11.50 9.02 8.12
CA GLY A 36 10.76 7.96 7.43
C GLY A 36 11.62 6.76 7.07
N TRP A 37 12.86 6.95 6.61
CA TRP A 37 13.77 5.85 6.30
C TRP A 37 14.18 5.05 7.55
N GLN A 38 14.34 5.70 8.71
CA GLN A 38 14.63 5.02 9.98
C GLN A 38 13.44 4.16 10.41
N CYS A 39 12.22 4.70 10.28
CA CYS A 39 11.00 3.93 10.55
C CYS A 39 10.84 2.74 9.61
N ALA A 40 11.09 2.93 8.31
CA ALA A 40 11.01 1.85 7.31
C ALA A 40 12.06 0.75 7.58
N TRP A 41 13.28 1.13 7.90
CA TRP A 41 14.35 0.21 8.25
C TRP A 41 14.03 -0.59 9.52
N ALA A 42 13.61 0.11 10.59
CA ALA A 42 13.20 -0.52 11.84
C ALA A 42 12.03 -1.49 11.63
N ALA A 43 10.97 -1.08 10.90
CA ALA A 43 9.83 -1.92 10.59
C ALA A 43 10.22 -3.17 9.79
N THR A 44 11.17 -3.06 8.88
CA THR A 44 11.63 -4.19 8.07
C THR A 44 12.47 -5.16 8.90
N LEU A 45 13.51 -4.67 9.60
CA LEU A 45 14.42 -5.53 10.38
C LEU A 45 13.73 -6.17 11.58
N ILE A 46 13.04 -5.35 12.39
CA ILE A 46 12.34 -5.85 13.57
C ILE A 46 11.19 -6.74 13.10
N GLY A 47 10.47 -6.33 12.05
CA GLY A 47 9.41 -7.11 11.45
C GLY A 47 9.84 -8.49 10.99
N MET A 48 11.00 -8.62 10.34
CA MET A 48 11.55 -9.92 9.96
C MET A 48 11.92 -10.79 11.17
N ARG A 49 12.46 -10.17 12.23
CA ARG A 49 12.76 -10.87 13.48
C ARG A 49 11.50 -11.38 14.16
N GLU A 50 10.47 -10.55 14.27
CA GLU A 50 9.18 -10.91 14.89
C GLU A 50 8.45 -11.98 14.08
N LEU A 51 8.51 -11.90 12.75
CA LEU A 51 7.98 -12.95 11.87
C LEU A 51 8.71 -14.28 12.06
N ALA A 52 10.02 -14.27 12.22
CA ALA A 52 10.80 -15.47 12.52
C ALA A 52 10.44 -16.07 13.90
N PHE A 53 10.16 -15.23 14.90
CA PHE A 53 9.68 -15.65 16.21
C PHE A 53 8.28 -16.28 16.14
N PHE A 54 7.38 -15.69 15.37
CA PHE A 54 6.04 -16.24 15.10
C PHE A 54 6.12 -17.68 14.56
N PHE A 55 6.98 -17.93 13.57
CA PHE A 55 7.15 -19.27 13.01
C PHE A 55 7.78 -20.28 13.98
N ARG A 56 8.37 -19.83 15.09
CA ARG A 56 8.88 -20.69 16.18
C ARG A 56 7.86 -20.99 17.27
N GLY A 57 6.59 -20.60 17.06
CA GLY A 57 5.48 -20.88 17.97
C GLY A 57 5.20 -19.81 19.04
N GLY A 58 5.88 -18.66 18.98
CA GLY A 58 5.54 -17.49 19.78
C GLY A 58 4.40 -16.71 19.12
N PHE A 59 3.28 -16.53 19.84
CA PHE A 59 2.15 -15.76 19.30
C PHE A 59 1.74 -14.63 20.25
N TYR A 60 2.05 -13.40 19.85
CA TYR A 60 1.38 -12.21 20.39
C TYR A 60 0.87 -11.36 19.23
N ALA A 61 -0.44 -11.10 19.20
CA ALA A 61 -1.07 -10.35 18.10
C ALA A 61 -0.40 -8.97 17.83
N LYS A 62 0.09 -8.30 18.89
CA LYS A 62 0.81 -7.02 18.79
C LYS A 62 2.11 -7.11 17.98
N GLU A 63 2.74 -8.29 17.96
CA GLU A 63 4.02 -8.50 17.27
C GLU A 63 3.85 -8.60 15.75
N LEU A 64 2.62 -8.86 15.27
CA LEU A 64 2.31 -8.85 13.84
C LEU A 64 2.12 -7.44 13.25
N LEU A 65 1.91 -6.43 14.09
CA LEU A 65 1.65 -5.08 13.61
C LEU A 65 2.88 -4.46 12.94
N LEU A 66 4.06 -4.70 13.48
CA LEU A 66 5.30 -4.17 12.93
C LEU A 66 5.74 -4.87 11.64
N PRO A 67 5.71 -6.23 11.53
CA PRO A 67 5.89 -6.93 10.27
C PRO A 67 4.93 -6.48 9.16
N ALA A 68 3.65 -6.27 9.50
CA ALA A 68 2.66 -5.76 8.56
C ALA A 68 3.02 -4.36 8.03
N SER A 69 3.57 -3.48 8.89
CA SER A 69 4.08 -2.17 8.47
C SER A 69 5.29 -2.30 7.53
N GLY A 70 6.22 -3.22 7.81
CA GLY A 70 7.36 -3.52 6.92
C GLY A 70 6.90 -4.09 5.56
N LEU A 71 5.92 -5.01 5.59
CA LEU A 71 5.33 -5.60 4.39
C LEU A 71 4.68 -4.54 3.47
N LEU A 72 4.09 -3.49 4.05
CA LEU A 72 3.48 -2.41 3.27
C LEU A 72 4.50 -1.73 2.34
N ASN A 73 5.76 -1.55 2.76
CA ASN A 73 6.81 -1.01 1.90
C ASN A 73 7.11 -1.93 0.71
N LEU A 74 7.16 -3.25 0.94
CA LEU A 74 7.38 -4.23 -0.11
C LEU A 74 6.21 -4.28 -1.10
N LEU A 75 4.97 -4.23 -0.60
CA LEU A 75 3.76 -4.18 -1.42
C LEU A 75 3.73 -2.91 -2.29
N PHE A 76 4.09 -1.76 -1.72
CA PHE A 76 4.17 -0.51 -2.48
C PHE A 76 5.18 -0.61 -3.62
N ILE A 77 6.40 -1.10 -3.35
CA ILE A 77 7.43 -1.29 -4.36
C ILE A 77 6.94 -2.27 -5.44
N ALA A 78 6.32 -3.39 -5.04
CA ALA A 78 5.79 -4.37 -5.97
C ALA A 78 4.71 -3.75 -6.90
N VAL A 79 3.78 -2.94 -6.37
CA VAL A 79 2.79 -2.23 -7.19
C VAL A 79 3.46 -1.25 -8.14
N CYS A 80 4.49 -0.51 -7.71
CA CYS A 80 5.26 0.38 -8.57
C CYS A 80 5.94 -0.39 -9.71
N VAL A 81 6.63 -1.48 -9.40
CA VAL A 81 7.29 -2.34 -10.38
C VAL A 81 6.28 -2.91 -11.38
N LEU A 82 5.18 -3.49 -10.90
CA LEU A 82 4.13 -4.03 -11.76
C LEU A 82 3.41 -2.97 -12.61
N SER A 83 3.57 -1.69 -12.27
CA SER A 83 3.01 -0.58 -13.05
C SER A 83 3.65 -0.41 -14.41
N PHE A 84 4.85 -0.95 -14.63
CA PHE A 84 5.49 -0.99 -15.95
C PHE A 84 4.85 -2.02 -16.90
N TRP A 85 4.07 -2.99 -16.36
CA TRP A 85 3.37 -3.99 -17.16
C TRP A 85 1.85 -3.77 -17.17
N PRO A 86 1.27 -3.22 -18.25
CA PRO A 86 -0.17 -2.93 -18.32
C PRO A 86 -1.07 -4.15 -18.11
N ARG A 87 -0.56 -5.34 -18.46
CA ARG A 87 -1.30 -6.61 -18.32
C ARG A 87 -1.50 -7.05 -16.86
N MET A 88 -0.74 -6.51 -15.92
CA MET A 88 -0.73 -6.90 -14.51
C MET A 88 -1.73 -6.12 -13.63
N THR A 89 -2.81 -5.57 -14.24
CA THR A 89 -3.81 -4.77 -13.48
C THR A 89 -4.45 -5.56 -12.36
N ARG A 90 -4.80 -6.84 -12.58
CA ARG A 90 -5.39 -7.67 -11.52
C ARG A 90 -4.43 -7.91 -10.35
N ALA A 91 -3.16 -8.20 -10.64
CA ALA A 91 -2.15 -8.37 -9.60
C ALA A 91 -1.97 -7.10 -8.77
N ARG A 92 -1.92 -5.92 -9.40
CA ARG A 92 -1.87 -4.63 -8.69
C ARG A 92 -3.08 -4.38 -7.82
N LEU A 93 -4.29 -4.73 -8.30
CA LEU A 93 -5.51 -4.61 -7.50
C LEU A 93 -5.46 -5.50 -6.25
N VAL A 94 -5.03 -6.76 -6.41
CA VAL A 94 -4.86 -7.68 -5.27
C VAL A 94 -3.86 -7.14 -4.27
N LEU A 95 -2.69 -6.69 -4.73
CA LEU A 95 -1.68 -6.09 -3.85
C LEU A 95 -2.22 -4.82 -3.17
N GLY A 96 -2.99 -3.99 -3.89
CA GLY A 96 -3.63 -2.81 -3.33
C GLY A 96 -4.64 -3.14 -2.22
N VAL A 97 -5.42 -4.20 -2.38
CA VAL A 97 -6.33 -4.68 -1.33
C VAL A 97 -5.54 -5.17 -0.12
N LEU A 98 -4.42 -5.89 -0.35
CA LEU A 98 -3.53 -6.36 0.73
C LEU A 98 -2.84 -5.21 1.48
N MET A 99 -2.64 -4.06 0.85
CA MET A 99 -2.09 -2.88 1.52
C MET A 99 -3.03 -2.31 2.59
N LEU A 100 -4.36 -2.44 2.45
CA LEU A 100 -5.32 -1.88 3.39
C LEU A 100 -5.16 -2.42 4.83
N PRO A 101 -5.15 -3.75 5.07
CA PRO A 101 -4.91 -4.27 6.41
C PRO A 101 -3.51 -3.91 6.94
N CYS A 102 -2.50 -3.78 6.08
CA CYS A 102 -1.17 -3.33 6.49
C CYS A 102 -1.17 -1.86 6.95
N ILE A 103 -1.92 -0.99 6.27
CA ILE A 103 -2.12 0.40 6.71
C ILE A 103 -2.83 0.43 8.07
N ALA A 104 -3.91 -0.35 8.23
CA ALA A 104 -4.62 -0.45 9.50
C ALA A 104 -3.72 -0.97 10.64
N ALA A 105 -2.89 -1.98 10.37
CA ALA A 105 -1.92 -2.51 11.33
C ALA A 105 -0.90 -1.45 11.77
N THR A 106 -0.44 -0.60 10.84
CA THR A 106 0.47 0.51 11.17
C THR A 106 -0.17 1.50 12.15
N TRP A 107 -1.45 1.84 11.96
CA TRP A 107 -2.19 2.67 12.90
C TRP A 107 -2.38 1.98 14.25
N GLY A 108 -2.69 0.68 14.26
CA GLY A 108 -2.77 -0.13 15.48
C GLY A 108 -1.44 -0.13 16.25
N PHE A 109 -0.31 -0.20 15.55
CA PHE A 109 1.02 -0.09 16.16
C PHE A 109 1.22 1.26 16.85
N PHE A 110 0.91 2.39 16.20
CA PHE A 110 1.00 3.72 16.82
C PHE A 110 0.13 3.83 18.07
N TRP A 111 -1.08 3.29 18.01
CA TRP A 111 -2.00 3.31 19.16
C TRP A 111 -1.45 2.53 20.36
N ILE A 112 -0.96 1.31 20.12
CA ILE A 112 -0.48 0.42 21.20
C ILE A 112 0.87 0.90 21.76
N SER A 113 1.77 1.39 20.91
CA SER A 113 3.11 1.86 21.33
C SER A 113 3.11 3.25 21.94
N GLY A 114 2.00 3.99 21.87
CA GLY A 114 1.95 5.40 22.26
C GLY A 114 2.80 6.32 21.37
N THR A 115 3.36 5.79 20.29
CA THR A 115 4.16 6.56 19.33
C THR A 115 3.26 7.54 18.56
N LYS A 116 3.73 8.77 18.37
CA LYS A 116 2.95 9.80 17.65
C LYS A 116 3.35 9.83 16.18
N PRO A 117 2.40 9.62 15.24
CA PRO A 117 2.66 9.79 13.81
C PRO A 117 2.90 11.27 13.49
N LEU A 118 3.85 11.54 12.62
CA LEU A 118 4.22 12.88 12.15
C LEU A 118 3.96 13.02 10.64
N ALA A 119 4.23 14.19 10.08
CA ALA A 119 3.92 14.53 8.69
C ALA A 119 4.44 13.51 7.66
N GLY A 120 5.64 12.97 7.86
CA GLY A 120 6.23 11.95 6.98
C GLY A 120 5.40 10.66 6.93
N HIS A 121 4.81 10.24 8.06
CA HIS A 121 3.92 9.08 8.09
C HIS A 121 2.65 9.31 7.27
N PHE A 122 2.01 10.48 7.40
CA PHE A 122 0.82 10.81 6.61
C PHE A 122 1.13 10.88 5.13
N ALA A 123 2.27 11.48 4.75
CA ALA A 123 2.73 11.51 3.36
C ALA A 123 2.95 10.10 2.79
N TRP A 124 3.56 9.22 3.58
CA TRP A 124 3.78 7.83 3.22
C TRP A 124 2.47 7.05 3.02
N VAL A 125 1.50 7.16 3.94
CA VAL A 125 0.16 6.55 3.79
C VAL A 125 -0.55 7.10 2.55
N ALA A 126 -0.51 8.41 2.34
CA ALA A 126 -1.11 9.04 1.16
C ALA A 126 -0.51 8.49 -0.15
N ALA A 127 0.80 8.29 -0.21
CA ALA A 127 1.46 7.67 -1.36
C ALA A 127 0.99 6.24 -1.60
N CYS A 128 0.84 5.44 -0.53
CA CYS A 128 0.34 4.06 -0.59
C CYS A 128 -1.09 4.00 -1.15
N VAL A 129 -1.95 4.93 -0.78
CA VAL A 129 -3.32 5.03 -1.32
C VAL A 129 -3.28 5.49 -2.78
N LEU A 130 -2.54 6.55 -3.09
CA LEU A 130 -2.49 7.15 -4.43
C LEU A 130 -1.98 6.18 -5.51
N VAL A 131 -1.06 5.26 -5.18
CA VAL A 131 -0.51 4.32 -6.16
C VAL A 131 -1.55 3.33 -6.67
N VAL A 132 -2.59 3.03 -5.87
CA VAL A 132 -3.64 2.03 -6.18
C VAL A 132 -4.88 2.65 -6.81
N VAL A 133 -5.16 3.91 -6.54
CA VAL A 133 -6.35 4.64 -7.03
C VAL A 133 -6.56 4.50 -8.54
N PRO A 134 -5.55 4.63 -9.42
CA PRO A 134 -5.76 4.48 -10.86
C PRO A 134 -6.34 3.13 -11.28
N ASP A 135 -5.94 2.05 -10.63
CA ASP A 135 -6.43 0.71 -10.95
C ASP A 135 -7.89 0.52 -10.51
N TRP A 136 -8.27 1.06 -9.35
CA TRP A 136 -9.65 1.03 -8.86
C TRP A 136 -10.61 1.83 -9.75
N LEU A 137 -10.15 2.93 -10.33
CA LEU A 137 -10.97 3.77 -11.20
C LEU A 137 -11.12 3.21 -12.63
N VAL A 138 -10.12 2.46 -13.10
CA VAL A 138 -10.10 1.94 -14.50
C VAL A 138 -10.86 0.62 -14.63
N GLU A 139 -10.78 -0.27 -13.65
CA GLU A 139 -11.40 -1.60 -13.71
C GLU A 139 -12.93 -1.56 -13.88
N PRO A 140 -13.70 -0.74 -13.14
CA PRO A 140 -15.16 -0.65 -13.33
C PRO A 140 -15.54 -0.15 -14.72
N ARG A 141 -14.73 0.74 -15.31
CA ARG A 141 -14.98 1.26 -16.67
C ARG A 141 -14.75 0.21 -17.75
N ARG A 142 -13.73 -0.63 -17.59
CA ARG A 142 -13.46 -1.73 -18.52
C ARG A 142 -14.60 -2.75 -18.50
N ARG A 143 -15.08 -3.15 -17.32
CA ARG A 143 -16.20 -4.09 -17.20
C ARG A 143 -17.45 -3.57 -17.90
N ARG A 144 -17.84 -2.31 -17.63
CA ARG A 144 -19.01 -1.69 -18.29
C ARG A 144 -18.89 -1.67 -19.81
N LYS A 145 -17.70 -1.43 -20.35
CA LYS A 145 -17.50 -1.44 -21.80
C LYS A 145 -17.64 -2.84 -22.39
N THR A 146 -17.06 -3.85 -21.74
CA THR A 146 -17.18 -5.25 -22.16
C THR A 146 -18.62 -5.74 -22.11
N ASP A 147 -19.38 -5.38 -21.07
CA ASP A 147 -20.77 -5.75 -20.90
C ASP A 147 -21.65 -5.09 -21.97
N ALA A 148 -21.39 -3.82 -22.31
CA ALA A 148 -22.09 -3.10 -23.37
C ALA A 148 -21.81 -3.69 -24.76
N GLU A 149 -20.56 -4.03 -25.08
CA GLU A 149 -20.19 -4.68 -26.32
C GLU A 149 -20.81 -6.09 -26.45
N ALA A 150 -20.89 -6.85 -25.34
CA ALA A 150 -21.55 -8.15 -25.31
C ALA A 150 -23.07 -8.05 -25.51
N ALA A 151 -23.72 -6.99 -24.98
CA ALA A 151 -25.15 -6.76 -25.18
C ALA A 151 -25.49 -6.36 -26.62
N ASP A 152 -24.64 -5.57 -27.26
CA ASP A 152 -24.83 -5.10 -28.63
C ASP A 152 -24.55 -6.23 -29.66
N GLY A 153 -23.60 -7.12 -29.38
CA GLY A 153 -23.27 -8.27 -30.23
C GLY A 153 -24.29 -9.39 -30.21
N SER A 154 -25.21 -9.44 -29.26
CA SER A 154 -26.25 -10.47 -29.17
C SER A 154 -27.48 -10.20 -30.06
N GLY A 155 -27.58 -9.01 -30.66
CA GLY A 155 -28.69 -8.60 -31.55
C GLY A 155 -28.59 -9.01 -32.99
N GLY A 156 -27.49 -9.60 -33.44
CA GLY A 156 -27.19 -9.92 -34.85
C GLY A 156 -27.24 -11.40 -35.19
N LEU A 157 -28.34 -12.13 -34.94
CA LEU A 157 -28.61 -13.36 -35.63
C LEU A 157 -29.12 -13.02 -37.03
N PRO A 158 -28.42 -13.36 -38.12
CA PRO A 158 -29.00 -13.21 -39.48
C PRO A 158 -30.21 -14.12 -39.57
N ALA A 159 -31.36 -13.53 -39.89
CA ALA A 159 -32.54 -14.29 -40.27
C ALA A 159 -32.15 -15.15 -41.48
N ALA A 160 -31.98 -16.45 -41.25
CA ALA A 160 -31.82 -17.42 -42.31
C ALA A 160 -33.17 -17.51 -43.07
N PHE A 161 -33.17 -17.08 -44.32
CA PHE A 161 -34.20 -17.40 -45.32
C PHE A 161 -33.85 -18.71 -45.98
#